data_eef331d1537ac5808b0d383dbea08e7d
#
_entry.id   eef331d1537ac5808b0d383dbea08e7d
#
_cell.length_a   1.000
_cell.length_b   1.000
_cell.length_c   1.000
_cell.angle_alpha   90.00
_cell.angle_beta   90.00
_cell.angle_gamma   90.00
#
_symmetry.space_group_name_H-M   'P 1'
#
loop_
_entity.id
_entity.type
_entity.pdbx_description
1 polymer ?
#
loop_
_entity_poly.entity_id
_entity_poly.type
_entity_poly.pdbx_seq_one_letter_code
_entity_poly.pdbx_strand_id
1 'polypeptide(L)'
;MSSKVQLDPTWLEQVGGEFDQPYMKSLKAFLREEKRAGKVIFPAGNHIFNALNTTPFDQVKVVILGQDPYHGPGQAHGLCFSVLPGVPTPPSLQNIFKEIHQDLGVPVSPHGYLQSWAEQGVLLLNATLTVEQGRAGSHQNKGWETFTDAVIAALNGRQNIVFLLWGSYAQRKGSIIDANRHYVLKSPHPSPLSAHRGFFGGHHFSSTNRYLESLGIAPIDWSLPSL
;
A
#
# COMPACT_ATOMS: atom_id res chain seq x y z
N MET A 1 -17.25 17.10 19.12
CA MET A 1 -16.02 17.58 18.47
C MET A 1 -15.62 16.58 17.39
N SER A 2 -15.64 16.97 16.13
CA SER A 2 -15.07 16.14 15.08
C SER A 2 -13.56 16.14 15.28
N SER A 3 -12.98 14.99 15.64
CA SER A 3 -11.54 14.83 15.62
C SER A 3 -11.06 15.08 14.20
N LYS A 4 -10.25 16.09 14.00
CA LYS A 4 -9.60 16.32 12.71
C LYS A 4 -8.78 15.09 12.36
N VAL A 5 -9.00 14.56 11.16
CA VAL A 5 -8.18 13.48 10.63
C VAL A 5 -6.74 13.98 10.50
N GLN A 6 -5.80 13.24 11.11
CA GLN A 6 -4.38 13.59 11.00
C GLN A 6 -3.84 12.98 9.70
N LEU A 7 -3.78 13.81 8.67
CA LEU A 7 -3.26 13.45 7.37
C LEU A 7 -2.23 14.49 6.95
N ASP A 8 -1.19 14.03 6.28
CA ASP A 8 -0.14 14.87 5.72
C ASP A 8 -0.77 16.02 4.91
N PRO A 9 -0.31 17.28 5.07
CA PRO A 9 -0.91 18.42 4.38
C PRO A 9 -0.96 18.30 2.86
N THR A 10 0.05 17.67 2.24
CA THR A 10 0.07 17.50 0.78
C THR A 10 -1.05 16.57 0.32
N TRP A 11 -1.40 15.57 1.13
CA TRP A 11 -2.53 14.70 0.86
C TRP A 11 -3.86 15.37 1.18
N LEU A 12 -3.95 16.15 2.25
CA LEU A 12 -5.17 16.92 2.56
C LEU A 12 -5.54 17.86 1.43
N GLU A 13 -4.56 18.46 0.78
CA GLU A 13 -4.79 19.33 -0.38
C GLU A 13 -5.43 18.56 -1.53
N GLN A 14 -5.04 17.30 -1.75
CA GLN A 14 -5.52 16.49 -2.86
C GLN A 14 -6.85 15.77 -2.57
N VAL A 15 -7.00 15.21 -1.37
CA VAL A 15 -8.12 14.31 -1.04
C VAL A 15 -8.89 14.72 0.21
N GLY A 16 -8.57 15.87 0.81
CA GLY A 16 -9.22 16.32 2.04
C GLY A 16 -10.73 16.47 1.92
N GLY A 17 -11.23 16.84 0.76
CA GLY A 17 -12.66 16.95 0.50
C GLY A 17 -13.43 15.63 0.59
N GLU A 18 -12.73 14.49 0.46
CA GLU A 18 -13.35 13.18 0.60
C GLU A 18 -13.90 12.95 2.02
N PHE A 19 -13.29 13.57 3.03
CA PHE A 19 -13.73 13.42 4.43
C PHE A 19 -15.09 14.07 4.71
N ASP A 20 -15.56 14.94 3.84
CA ASP A 20 -16.87 15.60 3.94
C ASP A 20 -17.96 14.90 3.11
N GLN A 21 -17.60 13.88 2.35
CA GLN A 21 -18.53 13.16 1.49
C GLN A 21 -19.46 12.23 2.30
N PRO A 22 -20.69 11.99 1.81
CA PRO A 22 -21.64 11.11 2.49
C PRO A 22 -21.09 9.70 2.77
N TYR A 23 -20.36 9.12 1.79
CA TYR A 23 -19.79 7.78 1.97
C TYR A 23 -18.79 7.73 3.13
N MET A 24 -18.00 8.79 3.32
CA MET A 24 -17.04 8.87 4.41
C MET A 24 -17.73 9.02 5.76
N LYS A 25 -18.82 9.77 5.81
CA LYS A 25 -19.64 9.88 7.03
C LYS A 25 -20.22 8.53 7.43
N SER A 26 -20.72 7.77 6.45
CA SER A 26 -21.22 6.40 6.65
C SER A 26 -20.11 5.46 7.12
N LEU A 27 -18.92 5.54 6.52
CA LEU A 27 -17.76 4.75 6.92
C LEU A 27 -17.35 5.05 8.36
N LYS A 28 -17.28 6.32 8.75
CA LYS A 28 -16.95 6.71 10.13
C LYS A 28 -17.98 6.18 11.11
N ALA A 29 -19.28 6.27 10.78
CA ALA A 29 -20.36 5.74 11.62
C ALA A 29 -20.22 4.22 11.76
N PHE A 30 -19.93 3.51 10.68
CA PHE A 30 -19.69 2.06 10.68
C PHE A 30 -18.54 1.70 11.61
N LEU A 31 -17.40 2.37 11.50
CA LEU A 31 -16.21 2.09 12.32
C LEU A 31 -16.49 2.36 13.82
N ARG A 32 -17.22 3.41 14.12
CA ARG A 32 -17.62 3.72 15.51
C ARG A 32 -18.50 2.61 16.08
N GLU A 33 -19.48 2.14 15.31
CA GLU A 33 -20.39 1.08 15.75
C GLU A 33 -19.65 -0.24 15.95
N GLU A 34 -18.70 -0.58 15.08
CA GLU A 34 -17.86 -1.78 15.22
C GLU A 34 -17.04 -1.73 16.52
N LYS A 35 -16.45 -0.59 16.84
CA LYS A 35 -15.71 -0.39 18.10
C LYS A 35 -16.64 -0.44 19.32
N ARG A 36 -17.79 0.17 19.21
CA ARG A 36 -18.80 0.16 20.28
C ARG A 36 -19.28 -1.26 20.58
N ALA A 37 -19.37 -2.10 19.56
CA ALA A 37 -19.73 -3.51 19.70
C ALA A 37 -18.59 -4.37 20.29
N GLY A 38 -17.45 -3.77 20.65
CA GLY A 38 -16.30 -4.46 21.25
C GLY A 38 -15.41 -5.18 20.28
N LYS A 39 -15.57 -4.95 18.97
CA LYS A 39 -14.72 -5.59 17.96
C LYS A 39 -13.34 -4.93 17.91
N VAL A 40 -12.32 -5.76 17.72
CA VAL A 40 -10.96 -5.28 17.55
C VAL A 40 -10.73 -4.99 16.08
N ILE A 41 -10.26 -3.78 15.77
CA ILE A 41 -10.03 -3.30 14.41
C ILE A 41 -8.55 -3.02 14.22
N PHE A 42 -8.00 -3.48 13.10
CA PHE A 42 -6.62 -3.24 12.70
C PHE A 42 -6.55 -2.36 11.45
N PRO A 43 -5.46 -1.59 11.28
CA PRO A 43 -4.40 -1.30 12.24
C PRO A 43 -4.91 -0.38 13.38
N ALA A 44 -4.05 -0.12 14.36
CA ALA A 44 -4.33 0.89 15.39
C ALA A 44 -4.66 2.23 14.75
N GLY A 45 -5.54 3.02 15.39
CA GLY A 45 -6.10 4.24 14.79
C GLY A 45 -5.07 5.24 14.25
N ASN A 46 -3.93 5.36 14.94
CA ASN A 46 -2.82 6.23 14.52
C ASN A 46 -2.03 5.68 13.31
N HIS A 47 -2.28 4.44 12.88
CA HIS A 47 -1.61 3.80 11.74
C HIS A 47 -2.49 3.68 10.49
N ILE A 48 -3.77 4.01 10.56
CA ILE A 48 -4.71 3.83 9.44
C ILE A 48 -4.21 4.54 8.17
N PHE A 49 -3.69 5.76 8.31
CA PHE A 49 -3.19 6.57 7.20
C PHE A 49 -1.66 6.59 7.11
N ASN A 50 -0.99 5.59 7.68
CA ASN A 50 0.48 5.57 7.73
C ASN A 50 1.12 5.63 6.34
N ALA A 51 0.55 4.97 5.34
CA ALA A 51 1.07 5.02 3.97
C ALA A 51 1.13 6.47 3.45
N LEU A 52 0.04 7.22 3.62
CA LEU A 52 -0.05 8.61 3.16
C LEU A 52 0.80 9.56 4.01
N ASN A 53 0.86 9.32 5.32
CA ASN A 53 1.63 10.15 6.24
C ASN A 53 3.14 9.96 6.10
N THR A 54 3.58 8.74 5.77
CA THR A 54 5.00 8.47 5.55
C THR A 54 5.47 8.90 4.17
N THR A 55 4.60 8.80 3.16
CA THR A 55 4.94 9.13 1.77
C THR A 55 4.04 10.28 1.30
N PRO A 56 4.49 11.55 1.46
CA PRO A 56 3.74 12.72 0.97
C PRO A 56 3.42 12.63 -0.52
N PHE A 57 2.34 13.29 -0.93
CA PHE A 57 1.81 13.23 -2.30
C PHE A 57 2.87 13.54 -3.37
N ASP A 58 3.64 14.59 -3.16
CA ASP A 58 4.66 15.06 -4.11
C ASP A 58 5.95 14.23 -4.06
N GLN A 59 6.12 13.36 -3.07
CA GLN A 59 7.29 12.50 -2.93
C GLN A 59 7.06 11.06 -3.41
N VAL A 60 5.84 10.71 -3.81
CA VAL A 60 5.54 9.38 -4.32
C VAL A 60 6.29 9.14 -5.64
N LYS A 61 7.12 8.11 -5.67
CA LYS A 61 7.86 7.63 -6.85
C LYS A 61 7.29 6.32 -7.38
N VAL A 62 6.86 5.47 -6.47
CA VAL A 62 6.37 4.11 -6.76
C VAL A 62 5.11 3.88 -5.96
N VAL A 63 4.14 3.21 -6.54
CA VAL A 63 2.91 2.77 -5.86
C VAL A 63 2.82 1.25 -5.93
N ILE A 64 2.63 0.62 -4.78
CA ILE A 64 2.28 -0.80 -4.68
C ILE A 64 0.88 -0.87 -4.07
N LEU A 65 -0.06 -1.53 -4.77
CA LEU A 65 -1.43 -1.67 -4.30
C LEU A 65 -1.65 -3.03 -3.66
N GLY A 66 -2.04 -3.01 -2.39
CA GLY A 66 -2.55 -4.17 -1.68
C GLY A 66 -4.08 -4.15 -1.61
N GLN A 67 -4.68 -5.14 -1.00
CA GLN A 67 -6.14 -5.24 -0.88
C GLN A 67 -6.61 -4.87 0.52
N ASP A 68 -6.36 -5.72 1.51
CA ASP A 68 -6.79 -5.55 2.89
C ASP A 68 -5.59 -5.55 3.84
N PRO A 69 -5.69 -4.90 5.01
CA PRO A 69 -4.70 -5.07 6.07
C PRO A 69 -4.67 -6.51 6.58
N TYR A 70 -3.54 -6.92 7.14
CA TYR A 70 -3.46 -8.17 7.89
C TYR A 70 -4.42 -8.12 9.08
N HIS A 71 -5.09 -9.24 9.36
CA HIS A 71 -6.09 -9.32 10.42
C HIS A 71 -5.62 -10.03 11.70
N GLY A 72 -4.33 -10.39 11.77
CA GLY A 72 -3.71 -10.96 12.97
C GLY A 72 -3.15 -9.91 13.91
N PRO A 73 -3.07 -10.18 15.23
CA PRO A 73 -2.51 -9.24 16.20
C PRO A 73 -1.07 -8.85 15.86
N GLY A 74 -0.75 -7.57 15.98
CA GLY A 74 0.60 -7.04 15.81
C GLY A 74 1.12 -7.01 14.36
N GLN A 75 0.33 -7.39 13.36
CA GLN A 75 0.79 -7.44 11.97
C GLN A 75 0.66 -6.09 11.26
N ALA A 76 -0.56 -5.60 11.07
CA ALA A 76 -0.83 -4.42 10.26
C ALA A 76 -0.41 -3.12 10.97
N HIS A 77 0.21 -2.22 10.22
CA HIS A 77 0.55 -0.88 10.69
C HIS A 77 0.34 0.21 9.63
N GLY A 78 -0.52 -0.06 8.63
CA GLY A 78 -0.91 0.93 7.63
C GLY A 78 -0.09 0.95 6.35
N LEU A 79 0.86 0.03 6.18
CA LEU A 79 1.64 -0.16 4.94
C LEU A 79 1.32 -1.54 4.37
N CYS A 80 0.87 -1.62 3.12
CA CYS A 80 0.51 -2.91 2.53
C CYS A 80 1.72 -3.85 2.49
N PHE A 81 1.47 -5.13 2.68
CA PHE A 81 2.45 -6.22 2.80
C PHE A 81 3.35 -6.16 4.02
N SER A 82 3.52 -5.02 4.65
CA SER A 82 4.42 -4.81 5.79
C SER A 82 3.83 -5.34 7.09
N VAL A 83 4.70 -5.85 7.97
CA VAL A 83 4.34 -6.22 9.34
C VAL A 83 5.22 -5.46 10.33
N LEU A 84 4.73 -5.31 11.56
CA LEU A 84 5.52 -4.71 12.64
C LEU A 84 6.76 -5.53 12.96
N PRO A 85 7.80 -4.89 13.53
CA PRO A 85 9.00 -5.62 13.99
C PRO A 85 8.65 -6.77 14.93
N GLY A 86 9.37 -7.89 14.80
CA GLY A 86 9.18 -9.07 15.65
C GLY A 86 8.07 -10.01 15.19
N VAL A 87 7.33 -9.66 14.16
CA VAL A 87 6.27 -10.51 13.59
C VAL A 87 6.84 -11.34 12.44
N PRO A 88 6.52 -12.64 12.35
CA PRO A 88 6.98 -13.48 11.24
C PRO A 88 6.53 -12.90 9.89
N THR A 89 7.44 -12.94 8.92
CA THR A 89 7.17 -12.43 7.57
C THR A 89 6.09 -13.27 6.88
N PRO A 90 4.96 -12.66 6.47
CA PRO A 90 3.88 -13.39 5.80
C PRO A 90 4.30 -13.98 4.44
N PRO A 91 3.60 -15.03 3.95
CA PRO A 91 4.02 -15.76 2.75
C PRO A 91 4.15 -14.92 1.49
N SER A 92 3.23 -13.99 1.23
CA SER A 92 3.34 -13.10 0.06
C SER A 92 4.58 -12.22 0.15
N LEU A 93 4.87 -11.68 1.33
CA LEU A 93 6.07 -10.85 1.53
C LEU A 93 7.36 -11.67 1.43
N GLN A 94 7.36 -12.92 1.90
CA GLN A 94 8.48 -13.83 1.67
C GLN A 94 8.77 -13.98 0.16
N ASN A 95 7.74 -14.11 -0.65
CA ASN A 95 7.88 -14.22 -2.10
C ASN A 95 8.37 -12.90 -2.74
N ILE A 96 7.91 -11.76 -2.23
CA ILE A 96 8.44 -10.46 -2.65
C ILE A 96 9.95 -10.40 -2.39
N PHE A 97 10.41 -10.81 -1.20
CA PHE A 97 11.84 -10.83 -0.87
C PHE A 97 12.63 -11.82 -1.73
N LYS A 98 12.06 -12.98 -2.07
CA LYS A 98 12.69 -13.94 -2.99
C LYS A 98 12.89 -13.32 -4.37
N GLU A 99 11.87 -12.64 -4.89
CA GLU A 99 11.97 -11.97 -6.19
C GLU A 99 13.01 -10.85 -6.16
N ILE A 100 13.05 -10.04 -5.12
CA ILE A 100 14.07 -8.98 -4.96
C ILE A 100 15.47 -9.60 -4.96
N HIS A 101 15.66 -10.72 -4.27
CA HIS A 101 16.94 -11.42 -4.25
C HIS A 101 17.32 -11.92 -5.63
N GLN A 102 16.39 -12.55 -6.35
CA GLN A 102 16.64 -13.07 -7.70
C GLN A 102 16.89 -11.94 -8.72
N ASP A 103 16.19 -10.83 -8.58
CA ASP A 103 16.25 -9.70 -9.51
C ASP A 103 17.49 -8.83 -9.27
N LEU A 104 17.81 -8.54 -8.03
CA LEU A 104 18.82 -7.53 -7.64
C LEU A 104 20.01 -8.10 -6.86
N GLY A 105 19.97 -9.36 -6.45
CA GLY A 105 21.00 -9.94 -5.59
C GLY A 105 20.95 -9.43 -4.15
N VAL A 106 19.92 -8.70 -3.77
CA VAL A 106 19.74 -8.21 -2.39
C VAL A 106 19.44 -9.38 -1.46
N PRO A 107 20.13 -9.53 -0.32
CA PRO A 107 19.85 -10.62 0.61
C PRO A 107 18.41 -10.56 1.14
N VAL A 108 17.80 -11.73 1.33
CA VAL A 108 16.46 -11.83 1.91
C VAL A 108 16.48 -11.27 3.34
N SER A 109 15.59 -10.32 3.62
CA SER A 109 15.51 -9.68 4.94
C SER A 109 15.01 -10.66 6.00
N PRO A 110 15.57 -10.61 7.23
CA PRO A 110 15.07 -11.40 8.35
C PRO A 110 13.79 -10.83 8.98
N HIS A 111 13.37 -9.62 8.59
CA HIS A 111 12.14 -8.99 9.09
C HIS A 111 11.29 -8.47 7.95
N GLY A 112 10.01 -8.20 8.23
CA GLY A 112 9.03 -7.73 7.25
C GLY A 112 8.56 -6.29 7.45
N TYR A 113 9.38 -5.43 8.06
CA TYR A 113 9.03 -4.05 8.34
C TYR A 113 9.50 -3.14 7.19
N LEU A 114 8.56 -2.68 6.36
CA LEU A 114 8.86 -2.00 5.10
C LEU A 114 8.90 -0.45 5.20
N GLN A 115 9.02 0.07 6.40
CA GLN A 115 9.02 1.52 6.64
C GLN A 115 10.05 2.26 5.79
N SER A 116 11.24 1.70 5.61
CA SER A 116 12.32 2.33 4.84
C SER A 116 11.96 2.48 3.35
N TRP A 117 11.15 1.59 2.79
CA TRP A 117 10.65 1.76 1.42
C TRP A 117 9.71 2.96 1.33
N ALA A 118 8.78 3.06 2.26
CA ALA A 118 7.82 4.16 2.30
C ALA A 118 8.52 5.52 2.45
N GLU A 119 9.56 5.59 3.26
CA GLU A 119 10.37 6.80 3.47
C GLU A 119 11.14 7.22 2.22
N GLN A 120 11.37 6.30 1.28
CA GLN A 120 12.03 6.58 0.01
C GLN A 120 11.07 6.98 -1.12
N GLY A 121 9.77 7.00 -0.87
CA GLY A 121 8.78 7.35 -1.88
C GLY A 121 7.98 6.18 -2.44
N VAL A 122 8.01 5.01 -1.80
CA VAL A 122 7.17 3.87 -2.17
C VAL A 122 5.86 3.97 -1.38
N LEU A 123 4.77 4.32 -2.05
CA LEU A 123 3.45 4.33 -1.43
C LEU A 123 2.92 2.90 -1.36
N LEU A 124 2.85 2.37 -0.15
CA LEU A 124 2.37 1.02 0.14
C LEU A 124 0.90 1.10 0.57
N LEU A 125 -0.01 1.13 -0.41
CA LEU A 125 -1.42 1.46 -0.20
C LEU A 125 -2.30 0.22 -0.30
N ASN A 126 -3.04 -0.11 0.77
CA ASN A 126 -4.15 -1.05 0.70
C ASN A 126 -5.39 -0.34 0.14
N ALA A 127 -6.23 -1.06 -0.59
CA ALA A 127 -7.51 -0.54 -1.08
C ALA A 127 -8.49 -0.29 0.07
N THR A 128 -8.49 -1.16 1.08
CA THR A 128 -9.28 -1.06 2.31
C THR A 128 -8.31 -0.82 3.46
N LEU A 129 -8.54 0.22 4.26
CA LEU A 129 -7.56 0.67 5.25
C LEU A 129 -7.79 0.13 6.66
N THR A 130 -8.88 -0.59 6.89
CA THR A 130 -9.17 -1.23 8.16
C THR A 130 -9.70 -2.65 7.96
N VAL A 131 -9.65 -3.46 9.01
CA VAL A 131 -10.16 -4.83 9.03
C VAL A 131 -10.50 -5.23 10.46
N GLU A 132 -11.51 -6.08 10.66
CA GLU A 132 -11.80 -6.69 11.95
C GLU A 132 -10.81 -7.86 12.21
N GLN A 133 -10.35 -7.97 13.44
CA GLN A 133 -9.46 -9.06 13.85
C GLN A 133 -10.04 -10.42 13.45
N GLY A 134 -9.21 -11.23 12.79
CA GLY A 134 -9.56 -12.60 12.42
C GLY A 134 -10.55 -12.73 11.26
N ARG A 135 -10.97 -11.62 10.62
CA ARG A 135 -11.98 -11.65 9.58
C ARG A 135 -11.51 -10.90 8.33
N ALA A 136 -10.78 -11.60 7.48
CA ALA A 136 -10.29 -11.06 6.22
C ALA A 136 -11.43 -10.48 5.38
N GLY A 137 -11.25 -9.29 4.82
CA GLY A 137 -12.23 -8.65 3.96
C GLY A 137 -13.46 -8.10 4.68
N SER A 138 -13.49 -8.10 6.01
CA SER A 138 -14.66 -7.71 6.80
C SER A 138 -15.09 -6.25 6.60
N HIS A 139 -14.18 -5.37 6.20
CA HIS A 139 -14.47 -3.96 5.97
C HIS A 139 -14.53 -3.58 4.48
N GLN A 140 -14.57 -4.56 3.60
CA GLN A 140 -14.79 -4.30 2.18
C GLN A 140 -16.19 -3.73 1.93
N ASN A 141 -16.32 -2.88 0.92
CA ASN A 141 -17.57 -2.24 0.50
C ASN A 141 -18.21 -1.34 1.58
N LYS A 142 -17.40 -0.80 2.47
CA LYS A 142 -17.84 0.14 3.52
C LYS A 142 -17.47 1.59 3.23
N GLY A 143 -16.69 1.84 2.18
CA GLY A 143 -16.32 3.19 1.75
C GLY A 143 -14.83 3.41 1.52
N TRP A 144 -13.94 2.59 2.09
CA TRP A 144 -12.50 2.78 1.91
C TRP A 144 -12.08 2.75 0.45
N GLU A 145 -12.68 1.89 -0.36
CA GLU A 145 -12.33 1.74 -1.78
C GLU A 145 -12.56 3.04 -2.55
N THR A 146 -13.63 3.78 -2.24
CA THR A 146 -13.90 5.09 -2.84
C THR A 146 -12.83 6.10 -2.46
N PHE A 147 -12.41 6.11 -1.19
CA PHE A 147 -11.34 6.99 -0.72
C PHE A 147 -10.00 6.67 -1.41
N THR A 148 -9.63 5.40 -1.46
CA THR A 148 -8.35 5.01 -2.09
C THR A 148 -8.39 5.16 -3.62
N ASP A 149 -9.56 5.06 -4.24
CA ASP A 149 -9.72 5.44 -5.65
C ASP A 149 -9.42 6.94 -5.86
N ALA A 150 -9.85 7.80 -4.95
CA ALA A 150 -9.52 9.22 -5.00
C ALA A 150 -8.01 9.48 -4.84
N VAL A 151 -7.33 8.72 -3.98
CA VAL A 151 -5.87 8.76 -3.83
C VAL A 151 -5.19 8.41 -5.16
N ILE A 152 -5.60 7.33 -5.81
CA ILE A 152 -5.03 6.89 -7.09
C ILE A 152 -5.32 7.92 -8.19
N ALA A 153 -6.53 8.47 -8.24
CA ALA A 153 -6.90 9.51 -9.21
C ALA A 153 -6.03 10.76 -9.05
N ALA A 154 -5.74 11.18 -7.82
CA ALA A 154 -4.84 12.30 -7.56
C ALA A 154 -3.42 12.01 -8.10
N LEU A 155 -2.89 10.83 -7.84
CA LEU A 155 -1.58 10.41 -8.34
C LEU A 155 -1.56 10.32 -9.86
N ASN A 156 -2.65 9.90 -10.49
CA ASN A 156 -2.76 9.84 -11.95
C ASN A 156 -2.60 11.22 -12.61
N GLY A 157 -2.92 12.29 -11.90
CA GLY A 157 -2.72 13.66 -12.36
C GLY A 157 -1.26 14.11 -12.35
N ARG A 158 -0.36 13.40 -11.70
CA ARG A 158 1.09 13.62 -11.76
C ARG A 158 1.68 12.96 -12.99
N GLN A 159 3.00 12.92 -13.09
CA GLN A 159 3.73 12.25 -14.17
C GLN A 159 4.86 11.39 -13.60
N ASN A 160 5.22 10.36 -14.36
CA ASN A 160 6.42 9.56 -14.15
C ASN A 160 6.43 8.81 -12.80
N ILE A 161 5.27 8.31 -12.39
CA ILE A 161 5.16 7.41 -11.24
C ILE A 161 5.17 5.97 -11.75
N VAL A 162 5.81 5.07 -11.01
CA VAL A 162 5.80 3.63 -11.28
C VAL A 162 4.66 3.00 -10.49
N PHE A 163 3.76 2.29 -11.16
CA PHE A 163 2.68 1.54 -10.51
C PHE A 163 2.95 0.06 -10.66
N LEU A 164 3.09 -0.63 -9.53
CA LEU A 164 3.26 -2.08 -9.47
C LEU A 164 1.91 -2.71 -9.12
N LEU A 165 1.28 -3.32 -10.12
CA LEU A 165 -0.07 -3.87 -10.02
C LEU A 165 -0.01 -5.40 -10.05
N TRP A 166 -0.03 -6.01 -8.88
CA TRP A 166 0.12 -7.44 -8.68
C TRP A 166 -1.23 -8.11 -8.45
N GLY A 167 -1.64 -8.94 -9.41
CA GLY A 167 -2.91 -9.65 -9.39
C GLY A 167 -4.06 -8.87 -10.00
N SER A 168 -5.15 -9.55 -10.28
CA SER A 168 -6.30 -8.98 -10.98
C SER A 168 -6.99 -7.86 -10.21
N TYR A 169 -7.06 -7.97 -8.89
CA TYR A 169 -7.68 -6.94 -8.06
C TYR A 169 -6.94 -5.59 -8.18
N ALA A 170 -5.60 -5.61 -7.99
CA ALA A 170 -4.79 -4.40 -8.12
C ALA A 170 -4.84 -3.83 -9.55
N GLN A 171 -4.85 -4.70 -10.56
CA GLN A 171 -4.94 -4.29 -11.96
C GLN A 171 -6.27 -3.61 -12.29
N ARG A 172 -7.38 -4.11 -11.75
CA ARG A 172 -8.69 -3.43 -11.90
C ARG A 172 -8.70 -2.09 -11.18
N LYS A 173 -8.19 -2.04 -9.95
CA LYS A 173 -8.10 -0.82 -9.16
C LYS A 173 -7.26 0.25 -9.87
N GLY A 174 -6.17 -0.15 -10.48
CA GLY A 174 -5.27 0.72 -11.23
C GLY A 174 -5.66 0.96 -12.69
N SER A 175 -6.85 0.53 -13.14
CA SER A 175 -7.26 0.64 -14.54
C SER A 175 -7.42 2.09 -15.03
N ILE A 176 -7.61 3.04 -14.11
CA ILE A 176 -7.72 4.47 -14.45
C ILE A 176 -6.37 5.12 -14.75
N ILE A 177 -5.26 4.45 -14.45
CA ILE A 177 -3.91 5.03 -14.57
C ILE A 177 -3.54 5.18 -16.05
N ASP A 178 -3.11 6.37 -16.43
CA ASP A 178 -2.67 6.67 -17.79
C ASP A 178 -1.24 6.13 -18.01
N ALA A 179 -1.14 5.04 -18.76
CA ALA A 179 0.14 4.39 -19.07
C ALA A 179 1.04 5.23 -19.98
N ASN A 180 0.54 6.31 -20.58
CA ASN A 180 1.36 7.25 -21.35
C ASN A 180 2.09 8.25 -20.45
N ARG A 181 1.58 8.48 -19.24
CA ARG A 181 2.19 9.39 -18.26
C ARG A 181 2.96 8.67 -17.17
N HIS A 182 2.66 7.40 -16.94
CA HIS A 182 3.21 6.60 -15.85
C HIS A 182 3.75 5.28 -16.36
N TYR A 183 4.64 4.67 -15.59
CA TYR A 183 5.16 3.34 -15.88
C TYR A 183 4.36 2.30 -15.09
N VAL A 184 3.54 1.52 -15.79
CA VAL A 184 2.67 0.53 -15.18
C VAL A 184 3.22 -0.86 -15.45
N LEU A 185 3.55 -1.60 -14.37
CA LEU A 185 4.04 -2.98 -14.42
C LEU A 185 2.98 -3.90 -13.81
N LYS A 186 2.65 -4.97 -14.52
CA LYS A 186 1.63 -5.93 -14.13
C LYS A 186 2.21 -7.33 -14.03
N SER A 187 1.77 -8.10 -13.06
CA SER A 187 2.10 -9.51 -12.91
C SER A 187 1.03 -10.22 -12.09
N PRO A 188 1.05 -11.57 -12.02
CA PRO A 188 0.29 -12.29 -11.00
C PRO A 188 0.69 -11.83 -9.59
N HIS A 189 -0.17 -12.11 -8.62
CA HIS A 189 0.04 -11.74 -7.22
C HIS A 189 1.21 -12.55 -6.61
N PRO A 190 1.99 -11.98 -5.66
CA PRO A 190 3.08 -12.69 -4.98
C PRO A 190 2.64 -13.79 -4.01
N SER A 191 1.33 -14.00 -3.81
CA SER A 191 0.82 -15.12 -3.02
C SER A 191 1.42 -16.45 -3.48
N PRO A 192 1.67 -17.42 -2.56
CA PRO A 192 2.09 -18.77 -2.93
C PRO A 192 1.19 -19.45 -3.95
N LEU A 193 -0.09 -19.03 -4.04
CA LEU A 193 -1.06 -19.59 -4.99
C LEU A 193 -0.79 -19.15 -6.45
N SER A 194 -0.05 -18.06 -6.68
CA SER A 194 0.09 -17.46 -7.99
C SER A 194 1.49 -16.95 -8.34
N ALA A 195 2.38 -16.83 -7.38
CA ALA A 195 3.69 -16.21 -7.60
C ALA A 195 4.51 -16.91 -8.71
N HIS A 196 4.43 -18.23 -8.79
CA HIS A 196 5.14 -19.02 -9.80
C HIS A 196 4.56 -18.89 -11.21
N ARG A 197 3.41 -18.22 -11.37
CA ARG A 197 2.75 -18.00 -12.66
C ARG A 197 3.25 -16.74 -13.38
N GLY A 198 4.25 -16.04 -12.82
CA GLY A 198 4.82 -14.87 -13.47
C GLY A 198 5.15 -13.69 -12.56
N PHE A 199 4.90 -13.78 -11.25
CA PHE A 199 5.45 -12.82 -10.32
C PHE A 199 6.98 -13.02 -10.22
N PHE A 200 7.42 -14.24 -9.95
CA PHE A 200 8.83 -14.58 -10.02
C PHE A 200 9.33 -14.42 -11.46
N GLY A 201 10.47 -13.74 -11.62
CA GLY A 201 11.03 -13.44 -12.91
C GLY A 201 10.44 -12.22 -13.61
N GLY A 202 9.53 -11.50 -12.95
CA GLY A 202 8.94 -10.26 -13.50
C GLY A 202 9.90 -9.08 -13.53
N HIS A 203 10.95 -9.09 -12.72
CA HIS A 203 11.99 -8.05 -12.65
C HIS A 203 11.43 -6.65 -12.38
N HIS A 204 10.35 -6.53 -11.61
CA HIS A 204 9.70 -5.25 -11.34
C HIS A 204 10.59 -4.29 -10.57
N PHE A 205 11.47 -4.79 -9.71
CA PHE A 205 12.32 -3.97 -8.85
C PHE A 205 13.48 -3.34 -9.62
N SER A 206 14.16 -4.11 -10.47
CA SER A 206 15.21 -3.58 -11.37
C SER A 206 14.61 -2.69 -12.45
N SER A 207 13.45 -3.05 -13.01
CA SER A 207 12.76 -2.25 -14.01
C SER A 207 12.34 -0.90 -13.44
N THR A 208 11.83 -0.85 -12.21
CA THR A 208 11.49 0.37 -11.50
C THR A 208 12.72 1.28 -11.38
N ASN A 209 13.84 0.73 -10.92
CA ASN A 209 15.05 1.51 -10.71
C ASN A 209 15.64 2.04 -12.00
N ARG A 210 15.67 1.23 -13.07
CA ARG A 210 16.11 1.70 -14.39
C ARG A 210 15.25 2.85 -14.90
N TYR A 211 13.94 2.74 -14.73
CA TYR A 211 13.01 3.81 -15.13
C TYR A 211 13.29 5.11 -14.36
N LEU A 212 13.40 5.02 -13.03
CA LEU A 212 13.69 6.19 -12.20
C LEU A 212 15.03 6.83 -12.56
N GLU A 213 16.07 6.02 -12.72
CA GLU A 213 17.41 6.49 -13.12
C GLU A 213 17.39 7.19 -14.48
N SER A 214 16.60 6.68 -15.44
CA SER A 214 16.47 7.28 -16.76
C SER A 214 15.89 8.70 -16.71
N LEU A 215 15.19 9.03 -15.64
CA LEU A 215 14.59 10.35 -15.40
C LEU A 215 15.44 11.22 -14.46
N GLY A 216 16.61 10.74 -14.05
CA GLY A 216 17.44 11.46 -13.08
C GLY A 216 16.89 11.42 -11.66
N ILE A 217 15.98 10.48 -11.35
CA ILE A 217 15.39 10.30 -10.03
C ILE A 217 16.17 9.21 -9.30
N ALA A 218 16.45 9.41 -8.01
CA ALA A 218 17.17 8.43 -7.21
C ALA A 218 16.41 7.08 -7.19
N PRO A 219 17.09 5.95 -7.44
CA PRO A 219 16.47 4.64 -7.38
C PRO A 219 16.07 4.29 -5.95
N ILE A 220 15.23 3.27 -5.82
CA ILE A 220 14.84 2.74 -4.52
C ILE A 220 15.89 1.74 -4.04
N ASP A 221 16.34 1.87 -2.81
CA ASP A 221 17.08 0.84 -2.11
C ASP A 221 16.06 -0.16 -1.55
N TRP A 222 15.94 -1.31 -2.21
CA TRP A 222 14.99 -2.34 -1.84
C TRP A 222 15.47 -3.22 -0.69
N SER A 223 16.72 -3.07 -0.24
CA SER A 223 17.18 -3.71 0.98
C SER A 223 16.52 -3.06 2.20
N LEU A 224 16.46 -3.81 3.30
CA LEU A 224 15.91 -3.29 4.55
C LEU A 224 17.04 -3.13 5.57
N PRO A 225 17.04 -2.02 6.33
CA PRO A 225 18.03 -1.85 7.40
C PRO A 225 17.78 -2.86 8.51
N SER A 226 18.83 -3.15 9.30
CA SER A 226 18.68 -3.91 10.54
C SER A 226 17.80 -3.13 11.52
N LEU A 227 16.98 -3.86 12.28
CA LEU A 227 16.12 -3.28 13.32
C LEU A 227 16.83 -3.26 14.66
#